data_dcaf06409e9e78c4b3f51fce569adffb
#
_entry.id   dcaf06409e9e78c4b3f51fce569adffb
#
_cell.length_a   1.000
_cell.length_b   1.000
_cell.length_c   1.000
_cell.angle_alpha   90.00
_cell.angle_beta   90.00
_cell.angle_gamma   90.00
#
_symmetry.space_group_name_H-M   'P 1'
#
loop_
_entity.id
_entity.type
_entity.pdbx_description
1 polymer ?
#
loop_
_entity_poly.entity_id
_entity_poly.type
_entity_poly.pdbx_seq_one_letter_code
_entity_poly.pdbx_strand_id
1 'polypeptide(L)'
;MPKIDVTDEAIIDAPPMEFYKAILNEYAGVTNWFMPILAYKLRGDMPICEGAIVDITINPTGRMKSKVSEKMIKLVEAKSIEEEVAGDFVGNREWTFEPTTEGKTKAQCRFNVRTNRILFSLFSPFVDIGKAHSDAMQKGYQALNSYLQENKTK
;
A
#
# COMPACT_ATOMS: atom_id res chain seq x y z
N MET A 1 18.57 -6.78 12.32
CA MET A 1 17.15 -6.93 11.99
C MET A 1 16.97 -7.11 10.49
N PRO A 2 16.10 -8.02 10.05
CA PRO A 2 15.92 -8.26 8.62
C PRO A 2 15.45 -6.99 7.90
N LYS A 3 16.09 -6.71 6.78
CA LYS A 3 15.72 -5.62 5.89
C LYS A 3 14.85 -6.18 4.76
N ILE A 4 13.78 -5.48 4.47
CA ILE A 4 12.88 -5.77 3.35
C ILE A 4 13.01 -4.61 2.37
N ASP A 5 13.40 -4.88 1.15
CA ASP A 5 13.46 -3.87 0.09
C ASP A 5 12.92 -4.53 -1.19
N VAL A 6 11.66 -4.33 -1.44
CA VAL A 6 10.96 -4.94 -2.58
C VAL A 6 10.24 -3.86 -3.38
N THR A 7 10.20 -4.05 -4.69
CA THR A 7 9.45 -3.20 -5.61
C THR A 7 8.46 -4.07 -6.37
N ASP A 8 7.19 -3.71 -6.29
CA ASP A 8 6.10 -4.42 -6.94
C ASP A 8 5.46 -3.53 -8.01
N GLU A 9 5.31 -4.07 -9.20
CA GLU A 9 4.78 -3.37 -10.37
C GLU A 9 3.51 -4.02 -10.87
N ALA A 10 2.63 -3.21 -11.44
CA ALA A 10 1.46 -3.70 -12.18
C ALA A 10 0.95 -2.64 -13.14
N ILE A 11 0.19 -3.10 -14.12
CA ILE A 11 -0.60 -2.21 -14.99
C ILE A 11 -1.99 -2.08 -14.37
N ILE A 12 -2.38 -0.85 -14.10
CA ILE A 12 -3.69 -0.52 -13.54
C ILE A 12 -4.59 0.00 -14.66
N ASP A 13 -5.80 -0.52 -14.72
CA ASP A 13 -6.79 -0.22 -15.77
C ASP A 13 -7.50 1.12 -15.58
N ALA A 14 -6.72 2.14 -15.26
CA ALA A 14 -7.19 3.51 -15.06
C ALA A 14 -6.05 4.51 -15.30
N PRO A 15 -6.36 5.76 -15.68
CA PRO A 15 -5.37 6.82 -15.74
C PRO A 15 -4.73 7.11 -14.38
N PRO A 16 -3.51 7.69 -14.34
CA PRO A 16 -2.79 7.95 -13.08
C PRO A 16 -3.59 8.74 -12.04
N MET A 17 -4.42 9.68 -12.46
CA MET A 17 -5.26 10.47 -11.54
C MET A 17 -6.30 9.60 -10.84
N GLU A 18 -6.96 8.69 -11.55
CA GLU A 18 -7.94 7.78 -10.95
C GLU A 18 -7.27 6.80 -10.00
N PHE A 19 -6.10 6.28 -10.37
CA PHE A 19 -5.32 5.40 -9.50
C PHE A 19 -4.86 6.14 -8.22
N TYR A 20 -4.34 7.35 -8.36
CA TYR A 20 -3.95 8.19 -7.23
C TYR A 20 -5.11 8.39 -6.26
N LYS A 21 -6.28 8.76 -6.78
CA LYS A 21 -7.50 8.93 -5.96
C LYS A 21 -7.95 7.61 -5.30
N ALA A 22 -7.82 6.48 -6.02
CA ALA A 22 -8.18 5.17 -5.46
C ALA A 22 -7.31 4.80 -4.27
N ILE A 23 -6.00 5.07 -4.32
CA ILE A 23 -5.08 4.86 -3.19
C ILE A 23 -5.50 5.74 -1.99
N LEU A 24 -5.72 7.02 -2.22
CA LEU A 24 -6.08 7.93 -1.13
C LEU A 24 -7.45 7.59 -0.51
N ASN A 25 -8.41 7.18 -1.30
CA ASN A 25 -9.72 6.73 -0.80
C ASN A 25 -9.59 5.44 0.03
N GLU A 26 -8.75 4.52 -0.38
CA GLU A 26 -8.47 3.31 0.41
C GLU A 26 -7.83 3.67 1.75
N TYR A 27 -6.82 4.54 1.74
CA TYR A 27 -6.15 5.03 2.95
C TYR A 27 -7.10 5.77 3.89
N ALA A 28 -8.08 6.46 3.36
CA ALA A 28 -9.10 7.15 4.16
C ALA A 28 -10.21 6.23 4.68
N GLY A 29 -10.22 4.96 4.28
CA GLY A 29 -11.26 4.02 4.65
C GLY A 29 -12.59 4.23 3.89
N VAL A 30 -12.59 5.04 2.83
CA VAL A 30 -13.76 5.26 1.97
C VAL A 30 -14.07 4.04 1.12
N THR A 31 -13.04 3.33 0.70
CA THR A 31 -13.12 2.08 -0.04
C THR A 31 -12.41 0.96 0.70
N ASN A 32 -12.60 -0.27 0.28
CA ASN A 32 -11.96 -1.44 0.89
C ASN A 32 -11.60 -2.52 -0.14
N TRP A 33 -11.13 -2.11 -1.31
CA TRP A 33 -10.79 -3.05 -2.37
C TRP A 33 -9.59 -3.95 -2.02
N PHE A 34 -8.72 -3.51 -1.10
CA PHE A 34 -7.55 -4.29 -0.65
C PHE A 34 -7.89 -5.33 0.43
N MET A 35 -9.06 -5.24 1.05
CA MET A 35 -9.50 -6.16 2.11
C MET A 35 -9.59 -7.62 1.61
N PRO A 36 -9.39 -8.64 2.48
CA PRO A 36 -9.38 -8.57 3.94
C PRO A 36 -8.00 -8.43 4.59
N ILE A 37 -6.94 -8.31 3.81
CA ILE A 37 -5.57 -8.37 4.34
C ILE A 37 -5.21 -7.12 5.13
N LEU A 38 -5.66 -5.96 4.66
CA LEU A 38 -5.35 -4.67 5.26
C LEU A 38 -6.60 -3.94 5.72
N ALA A 39 -6.50 -3.27 6.86
CA ALA A 39 -7.50 -2.32 7.33
C ALA A 39 -6.83 -0.97 7.55
N TYR A 40 -7.38 0.07 6.94
CA TYR A 40 -6.86 1.43 6.98
C TYR A 40 -7.73 2.32 7.86
N LYS A 41 -7.08 3.19 8.64
CA LYS A 41 -7.77 4.21 9.45
C LYS A 41 -6.99 5.51 9.41
N LEU A 42 -7.55 6.52 8.75
CA LEU A 42 -7.00 7.87 8.73
C LEU A 42 -7.13 8.51 10.12
N ARG A 43 -6.05 9.10 10.63
CA ARG A 43 -6.11 9.99 11.79
C ARG A 43 -6.48 11.39 11.29
N GLY A 44 -7.65 11.88 11.72
CA GLY A 44 -8.20 13.16 11.25
C GLY A 44 -9.16 12.99 10.09
N ASP A 45 -9.38 14.05 9.36
CA ASP A 45 -10.42 14.16 8.33
C ASP A 45 -9.85 14.23 6.91
N MET A 46 -10.69 13.88 5.93
CA MET A 46 -10.40 14.13 4.53
C MET A 46 -10.34 15.63 4.22
N PRO A 47 -9.55 16.06 3.22
CA PRO A 47 -8.70 15.27 2.34
C PRO A 47 -7.36 14.87 2.98
N ILE A 48 -6.75 13.81 2.48
CA ILE A 48 -5.41 13.43 2.89
C ILE A 48 -4.41 14.46 2.34
N CYS A 49 -3.61 15.04 3.24
CA CYS A 49 -2.58 16.03 2.93
C CYS A 49 -1.22 15.54 3.40
N GLU A 50 -0.15 16.20 2.98
CA GLU A 50 1.18 15.96 3.55
C GLU A 50 1.13 16.15 5.08
N GLY A 51 1.76 15.23 5.80
CA GLY A 51 1.70 15.16 7.26
C GLY A 51 0.57 14.29 7.81
N ALA A 52 -0.41 13.90 7.00
CA ALA A 52 -1.48 12.99 7.42
C ALA A 52 -0.90 11.62 7.81
N ILE A 53 -1.51 10.99 8.82
CA ILE A 53 -1.12 9.67 9.31
C ILE A 53 -2.27 8.70 9.11
N VAL A 54 -1.94 7.54 8.55
CA VAL A 54 -2.88 6.43 8.34
C VAL A 54 -2.42 5.24 9.16
N ASP A 55 -3.27 4.74 10.04
CA ASP A 55 -3.01 3.51 10.78
C ASP A 55 -3.45 2.31 9.94
N ILE A 56 -2.56 1.32 9.83
CA ILE A 56 -2.79 0.12 9.03
C ILE A 56 -2.66 -1.10 9.95
N THR A 57 -3.69 -1.94 9.92
CA THR A 57 -3.65 -3.25 10.55
C THR A 57 -3.49 -4.29 9.46
N ILE A 58 -2.46 -5.10 9.55
CA ILE A 58 -2.14 -6.16 8.61
C ILE A 58 -2.44 -7.49 9.27
N ASN A 59 -3.29 -8.31 8.65
CA ASN A 59 -3.69 -9.60 9.19
C ASN A 59 -3.68 -10.68 8.09
N PRO A 60 -2.49 -11.07 7.61
CA PRO A 60 -2.38 -11.94 6.43
C PRO A 60 -2.86 -13.37 6.67
N THR A 61 -2.86 -13.85 7.92
CA THR A 61 -3.18 -15.24 8.25
C THR A 61 -4.38 -15.40 9.18
N GLY A 62 -4.96 -14.31 9.65
CA GLY A 62 -5.99 -14.31 10.69
C GLY A 62 -5.47 -14.58 12.11
N ARG A 63 -4.22 -14.99 12.24
CA ARG A 63 -3.61 -15.36 13.53
C ARG A 63 -2.62 -14.33 14.08
N MET A 64 -1.96 -13.60 13.19
CA MET A 64 -0.98 -12.59 13.58
C MET A 64 -1.39 -11.23 13.01
N LYS A 65 -1.60 -10.28 13.92
CA LYS A 65 -1.86 -8.89 13.53
C LYS A 65 -0.58 -8.09 13.64
N SER A 66 -0.23 -7.39 12.58
CA SER A 66 0.81 -6.40 12.56
C SER A 66 0.18 -5.01 12.44
N LYS A 67 0.77 -4.04 13.13
CA LYS A 67 0.30 -2.66 13.11
C LYS A 67 1.41 -1.74 12.66
N VAL A 68 1.11 -0.93 11.67
CA VAL A 68 2.00 0.13 11.20
C VAL A 68 1.21 1.42 11.08
N SER A 69 1.92 2.54 11.09
CA SER A 69 1.38 3.83 10.68
C SER A 69 2.19 4.34 9.49
N GLU A 70 1.52 4.94 8.55
CA GLU A 70 2.15 5.57 7.39
C GLU A 70 1.86 7.07 7.41
N LYS A 71 2.92 7.86 7.46
CA LYS A 71 2.84 9.32 7.40
C LYS A 71 3.11 9.78 5.99
N MET A 72 2.20 10.56 5.43
CA MET A 72 2.34 11.15 4.10
C MET A 72 3.43 12.22 4.13
N ILE A 73 4.58 11.94 3.54
CA ILE A 73 5.72 12.87 3.50
C ILE A 73 5.60 13.81 2.30
N LYS A 74 5.27 13.24 1.14
CA LYS A 74 5.12 14.02 -0.09
C LYS A 74 4.03 13.42 -0.97
N LEU A 75 3.14 14.28 -1.42
CA LEU A 75 2.06 13.93 -2.34
C LEU A 75 2.23 14.76 -3.61
N VAL A 76 2.53 14.08 -4.72
CA VAL A 76 2.55 14.71 -6.05
C VAL A 76 1.42 14.10 -6.86
N GLU A 77 0.37 14.87 -7.06
CA GLU A 77 -0.89 14.44 -7.66
C GLU A 77 -0.66 13.68 -8.97
N ALA A 78 -1.21 12.47 -9.05
CA ALA A 78 -1.10 11.56 -10.19
C ALA A 78 0.33 11.13 -10.56
N LYS A 79 1.34 11.38 -9.70
CA LYS A 79 2.74 11.03 -9.97
C LYS A 79 3.39 10.18 -8.90
N SER A 80 3.28 10.58 -7.64
CA SER A 80 3.95 9.85 -6.56
C SER A 80 3.34 10.10 -5.19
N ILE A 81 3.52 9.12 -4.31
CA ILE A 81 3.21 9.22 -2.87
C ILE A 81 4.44 8.70 -2.13
N GLU A 82 5.05 9.54 -1.30
CA GLU A 82 6.15 9.14 -0.42
C GLU A 82 5.64 9.07 1.02
N GLU A 83 5.88 7.95 1.67
CA GLU A 83 5.38 7.66 3.00
C GLU A 83 6.51 7.22 3.93
N GLU A 84 6.44 7.66 5.18
CA GLU A 84 7.27 7.14 6.27
C GLU A 84 6.47 6.08 7.02
N VAL A 85 7.06 4.89 7.17
CA VAL A 85 6.44 3.75 7.84
C VAL A 85 7.01 3.63 9.25
N ALA A 86 6.13 3.50 10.25
CA ALA A 86 6.50 3.31 11.65
C ALA A 86 5.63 2.22 12.29
N GLY A 87 6.09 1.67 13.41
CA GLY A 87 5.39 0.61 14.13
C GLY A 87 6.15 -0.71 14.04
N ASP A 88 5.47 -1.79 13.70
CA ASP A 88 6.08 -3.11 13.58
C ASP A 88 7.10 -3.18 12.44
N PHE A 89 6.96 -2.31 11.46
CA PHE A 89 7.94 -2.07 10.41
C PHE A 89 8.34 -0.60 10.43
N VAL A 90 9.60 -0.32 10.13
CA VAL A 90 10.15 1.05 10.12
C VAL A 90 10.93 1.28 8.83
N GLY A 91 10.62 2.35 8.13
CA GLY A 91 11.28 2.72 6.88
C GLY A 91 10.39 3.58 6.01
N ASN A 92 10.35 3.25 4.73
CA ASN A 92 9.66 4.07 3.73
C ASN A 92 8.86 3.21 2.76
N ARG A 93 7.78 3.80 2.26
CA ARG A 93 7.05 3.30 1.08
C ARG A 93 7.00 4.42 0.05
N GLU A 94 7.19 4.07 -1.19
CA GLU A 94 7.10 5.02 -2.30
C GLU A 94 6.26 4.43 -3.43
N TRP A 95 5.23 5.16 -3.81
CA TRP A 95 4.42 4.89 -4.98
C TRP A 95 4.84 5.80 -6.13
N THR A 96 4.97 5.24 -7.33
CA THR A 96 5.16 6.00 -8.55
C THR A 96 4.14 5.57 -9.61
N PHE A 97 3.63 6.54 -10.34
CA PHE A 97 2.56 6.35 -11.32
C PHE A 97 3.01 6.91 -12.67
N GLU A 98 3.15 6.05 -13.66
CA GLU A 98 3.50 6.46 -15.02
C GLU A 98 2.32 6.17 -15.97
N PRO A 99 1.90 7.15 -16.79
CA PRO A 99 0.88 6.91 -17.79
C PRO A 99 1.41 5.99 -18.89
N THR A 100 0.56 5.09 -19.38
CA THR A 100 0.85 4.29 -20.56
C THR A 100 0.24 4.91 -21.81
N THR A 101 0.67 4.45 -22.99
CA THR A 101 0.10 4.89 -24.28
C THR A 101 -1.37 4.49 -24.44
N GLU A 102 -1.85 3.52 -23.65
CA GLU A 102 -3.24 3.03 -23.70
C GLU A 102 -4.17 3.71 -22.69
N GLY A 103 -3.71 4.77 -22.03
CA GLY A 103 -4.50 5.47 -21.02
C GLY A 103 -4.59 4.75 -19.67
N LYS A 104 -3.70 3.79 -19.43
CA LYS A 104 -3.58 3.06 -18.18
C LYS A 104 -2.43 3.62 -17.34
N THR A 105 -2.17 3.02 -16.20
CA THR A 105 -1.08 3.41 -15.30
C THR A 105 -0.13 2.24 -15.07
N LYS A 106 1.16 2.47 -15.27
CA LYS A 106 2.19 1.60 -14.73
C LYS A 106 2.45 2.03 -13.30
N ALA A 107 2.00 1.22 -12.36
CA ALA A 107 2.17 1.46 -10.94
C ALA A 107 3.40 0.73 -10.42
N GLN A 108 4.19 1.41 -9.60
CA GLN A 108 5.28 0.82 -8.84
C GLN A 108 5.12 1.18 -7.38
N CYS A 109 5.32 0.21 -6.48
CA CYS A 109 5.38 0.43 -5.05
C CYS A 109 6.67 -0.15 -4.51
N ARG A 110 7.56 0.68 -4.01
CA ARG A 110 8.76 0.24 -3.30
C ARG A 110 8.50 0.26 -1.81
N PHE A 111 8.71 -0.86 -1.17
CA PHE A 111 8.59 -1.03 0.27
C PHE A 111 9.97 -1.33 0.84
N ASN A 112 10.58 -0.37 1.52
CA ASN A 112 11.95 -0.43 2.04
C ASN A 112 11.91 -0.20 3.55
N VAL A 113 11.83 -1.29 4.30
CA VAL A 113 11.64 -1.26 5.75
C VAL A 113 12.50 -2.30 6.46
N ARG A 114 12.57 -2.15 7.78
CA ARG A 114 13.12 -3.15 8.70
C ARG A 114 12.03 -3.57 9.66
N THR A 115 12.06 -4.82 10.09
CA THR A 115 11.14 -5.26 11.14
C THR A 115 11.60 -4.70 12.47
N ASN A 116 10.65 -4.23 13.27
CA ASN A 116 10.89 -3.69 14.60
C ASN A 116 10.43 -4.66 15.71
N ARG A 117 9.87 -5.81 15.34
CA ARG A 117 9.44 -6.84 16.31
C ARG A 117 10.46 -7.97 16.38
N ILE A 118 10.88 -8.28 17.60
CA ILE A 118 11.78 -9.41 17.89
C ILE A 118 11.20 -10.73 17.37
N LEU A 119 9.87 -10.92 17.49
CA LEU A 119 9.18 -12.11 16.98
C LEU A 119 9.39 -12.33 15.48
N PHE A 120 9.33 -11.28 14.67
CA PHE A 120 9.59 -11.38 13.23
C PHE A 120 11.04 -11.74 12.93
N SER A 121 11.97 -11.23 13.74
CA SER A 121 13.39 -11.57 13.61
C SER A 121 13.66 -13.03 13.91
N LEU A 122 12.96 -13.61 14.87
CA LEU A 122 13.08 -15.03 15.23
C LEU A 122 12.50 -15.95 14.17
N PHE A 123 11.43 -15.55 13.50
CA PHE A 123 10.77 -16.34 12.46
C PHE A 123 11.26 -16.03 11.04
N SER A 124 12.07 -14.99 10.86
CA SER A 124 12.53 -14.57 9.52
C SER A 124 13.28 -15.65 8.73
N PRO A 125 13.99 -16.64 9.33
CA PRO A 125 14.56 -17.74 8.56
C PRO A 125 13.53 -18.66 7.93
N PHE A 126 12.29 -18.65 8.44
CA PHE A 126 11.21 -19.55 8.00
C PHE A 126 10.11 -18.83 7.21
N VAL A 127 10.09 -17.50 7.23
CA VAL A 127 9.06 -16.69 6.57
C VAL A 127 9.74 -15.62 5.73
N ASP A 128 9.56 -15.71 4.42
CA ASP A 128 9.97 -14.65 3.51
C ASP A 128 8.92 -13.53 3.53
N ILE A 129 9.16 -12.52 4.36
CA ILE A 129 8.26 -11.38 4.54
C ILE A 129 8.20 -10.56 3.25
N GLY A 130 9.33 -10.41 2.54
CA GLY A 130 9.38 -9.71 1.26
C GLY A 130 8.47 -10.37 0.22
N LYS A 131 8.55 -11.69 0.10
CA LYS A 131 7.67 -12.45 -0.80
C LYS A 131 6.20 -12.34 -0.38
N ALA A 132 5.91 -12.45 0.91
CA ALA A 132 4.54 -12.30 1.41
C ALA A 132 3.98 -10.91 1.11
N HIS A 133 4.79 -9.86 1.26
CA HIS A 133 4.41 -8.51 0.88
C HIS A 133 4.13 -8.39 -0.61
N SER A 134 5.01 -8.92 -1.46
CA SER A 134 4.83 -8.88 -2.92
C SER A 134 3.59 -9.66 -3.37
N ASP A 135 3.34 -10.83 -2.79
CA ASP A 135 2.13 -11.61 -3.08
C ASP A 135 0.87 -10.82 -2.70
N ALA A 136 0.88 -10.14 -1.55
CA ALA A 136 -0.22 -9.29 -1.11
C ALA A 136 -0.42 -8.08 -2.05
N MET A 137 0.66 -7.45 -2.49
CA MET A 137 0.60 -6.33 -3.43
C MET A 137 -0.01 -6.76 -4.77
N GLN A 138 0.38 -7.91 -5.32
CA GLN A 138 -0.19 -8.41 -6.58
C GLN A 138 -1.68 -8.71 -6.45
N LYS A 139 -2.12 -9.27 -5.32
CA LYS A 139 -3.54 -9.46 -5.03
C LYS A 139 -4.29 -8.14 -4.91
N GLY A 140 -3.66 -7.14 -4.29
CA GLY A 140 -4.20 -5.79 -4.18
C GLY A 140 -4.39 -5.12 -5.53
N TYR A 141 -3.41 -5.23 -6.42
CA TYR A 141 -3.51 -4.70 -7.78
C TYR A 141 -4.63 -5.37 -8.58
N GLN A 142 -4.77 -6.70 -8.45
CA GLN A 142 -5.86 -7.43 -9.09
C GLN A 142 -7.23 -6.99 -8.54
N ALA A 143 -7.33 -6.84 -7.23
CA ALA A 143 -8.56 -6.36 -6.58
C ALA A 143 -8.92 -4.95 -7.03
N LEU A 144 -7.94 -4.07 -7.16
CA LEU A 144 -8.16 -2.71 -7.66
C LEU A 144 -8.64 -2.72 -9.11
N ASN A 145 -8.02 -3.51 -9.98
CA ASN A 145 -8.45 -3.61 -11.37
C ASN A 145 -9.90 -4.13 -11.48
N SER A 146 -10.27 -5.11 -10.66
CA SER A 146 -11.66 -5.59 -10.60
C SER A 146 -12.61 -4.49 -10.11
N TYR A 147 -12.25 -3.78 -9.06
CA TYR A 147 -13.03 -2.66 -8.53
C TYR A 147 -13.23 -1.55 -9.57
N LEU A 148 -12.19 -1.18 -10.28
CA LEU A 148 -12.26 -0.15 -11.33
C LEU A 148 -13.15 -0.58 -12.50
N GLN A 149 -13.09 -1.84 -12.90
CA GLN A 149 -13.95 -2.36 -13.94
C GLN A 149 -15.42 -2.38 -13.53
N GLU A 150 -15.73 -2.80 -12.33
CA GLU A 150 -17.10 -2.79 -11.79
C GLU A 150 -17.69 -1.37 -11.77
N ASN A 151 -16.88 -0.36 -11.46
CA ASN A 151 -17.34 1.03 -11.44
C ASN A 151 -17.48 1.66 -12.82
N LYS A 152 -16.84 1.14 -13.85
CA LYS A 152 -17.03 1.59 -15.24
C LYS A 152 -18.38 1.16 -15.83
N THR A 153 -18.99 0.11 -15.29
CA THR A 153 -20.28 -0.45 -15.79
C THR A 153 -21.50 0.13 -15.08
N LYS A 154 -21.29 1.02 -14.14
CA LYS A 154 -22.39 1.67 -13.40
C LYS A 154 -22.72 3.07 -13.97
#